data_aa87290bc97873b1fb9569d3c3c5a4f0
#
_entry.id   aa87290bc97873b1fb9569d3c3c5a4f0
#
_cell.length_a   1.000
_cell.length_b   1.000
_cell.length_c   1.000
_cell.angle_alpha   90.00
_cell.angle_beta   90.00
_cell.angle_gamma   90.00
#
_symmetry.space_group_name_H-M   'P 1'
#
loop_
_entity.id
_entity.type
_entity.pdbx_description
1 polymer ?
#
loop_
_entity_poly.entity_id
_entity_poly.type
_entity_poly.pdbx_seq_one_letter_code
_entity_poly.pdbx_strand_id
1 'polypeptide(L)'
;MKLTPRQQTFLDKLFELYRELKGPVHYSIVADKLGVNKFSAYDMLKVLEEKGVAASDYVLSGAQAGPGRSQVVFYPTNKAAQFLTQLRDEMRYSSDWSRVKERILHRLEEARQANPADALREALSNLPDTKIPLNYCAEMISVLLLNLERLRSHNLLSALNGLNAKGQVGLGALAGLSLAFSLTNEADDTSLTDKLMTHTQRFQNQLAEMSDESVSKLSSFLNDAMNIIAPSLR
;
A
#
# COMPACT_ATOMS: atom_id res chain seq x y z
N MET A 1 6.72 12.27 -0.53
CA MET A 1 7.86 12.77 0.32
C MET A 1 8.39 11.59 1.11
N LYS A 2 9.71 11.32 1.11
CA LYS A 2 10.30 10.23 1.92
C LYS A 2 11.02 10.83 3.13
N LEU A 3 10.71 10.33 4.32
CA LEU A 3 11.46 10.58 5.55
C LEU A 3 12.29 9.34 5.88
N THR A 4 13.51 9.57 6.39
CA THR A 4 14.32 8.46 6.92
C THR A 4 13.70 7.91 8.22
N PRO A 5 13.98 6.66 8.63
CA PRO A 5 13.47 6.12 9.90
C PRO A 5 13.75 7.02 11.11
N ARG A 6 14.96 7.63 11.14
CA ARG A 6 15.33 8.57 12.21
C ARG A 6 14.49 9.85 12.16
N GLN A 7 14.21 10.39 10.97
CA GLN A 7 13.34 11.57 10.81
C GLN A 7 11.89 11.27 11.24
N GLN A 8 11.39 10.06 10.93
CA GLN A 8 10.08 9.61 11.37
C GLN A 8 9.98 9.55 12.90
N THR A 9 10.99 8.95 13.56
CA THR A 9 11.04 8.90 15.03
C THR A 9 10.98 10.29 15.68
N PHE A 10 11.68 11.27 15.10
CA PHE A 10 11.65 12.65 15.59
C PHE A 10 10.30 13.32 15.36
N LEU A 11 9.69 13.10 14.20
CA LEU A 11 8.37 13.65 13.87
C LEU A 11 7.27 13.06 14.77
N ASP A 12 7.29 11.74 15.00
CA ASP A 12 6.36 11.06 15.88
C ASP A 12 6.46 11.60 17.31
N LYS A 13 7.70 11.76 17.82
CA LYS A 13 7.92 12.29 19.15
C LYS A 13 7.51 13.75 19.28
N LEU A 14 7.77 14.57 18.28
CA LEU A 14 7.30 15.96 18.24
C LEU A 14 5.78 16.03 18.30
N PHE A 15 5.11 15.16 17.54
CA PHE A 15 3.63 15.12 17.48
C PHE A 15 3.02 14.66 18.81
N GLU A 16 3.61 13.63 19.45
CA GLU A 16 3.23 13.14 20.78
C GLU A 16 3.30 14.25 21.82
N LEU A 17 4.47 14.90 21.91
CA LEU A 17 4.73 15.98 22.86
C LEU A 17 3.85 17.21 22.62
N TYR A 18 3.62 17.57 21.36
CA TYR A 18 2.72 18.67 21.01
C TYR A 18 1.29 18.44 21.51
N ARG A 19 0.81 17.18 21.46
CA ARG A 19 -0.50 16.81 21.99
C ARG A 19 -0.54 16.77 23.51
N GLU A 20 0.50 16.25 24.15
CA GLU A 20 0.62 16.20 25.62
C GLU A 20 0.67 17.58 26.24
N LEU A 21 1.52 18.46 25.69
CA LEU A 21 1.73 19.82 26.17
C LEU A 21 0.69 20.82 25.68
N LYS A 22 -0.19 20.38 24.75
CA LYS A 22 -1.21 21.22 24.08
C LYS A 22 -0.65 22.49 23.45
N GLY A 23 0.58 22.43 22.95
CA GLY A 23 1.27 23.59 22.38
C GLY A 23 2.67 23.28 21.84
N PRO A 24 3.34 24.31 21.28
CA PRO A 24 4.66 24.16 20.70
C PRO A 24 5.69 23.62 21.71
N VAL A 25 6.64 22.83 21.22
CA VAL A 25 7.57 22.05 22.02
C VAL A 25 8.98 22.61 21.88
N HIS A 26 9.67 22.90 22.99
CA HIS A 26 11.08 23.27 22.93
C HIS A 26 11.93 22.06 22.53
N TYR A 27 12.92 22.25 21.65
CA TYR A 27 13.77 21.18 21.13
C TYR A 27 14.49 20.35 22.22
N SER A 28 14.79 20.96 23.37
CA SER A 28 15.43 20.24 24.48
C SER A 28 14.53 19.16 25.06
N ILE A 29 13.20 19.37 25.09
CA ILE A 29 12.24 18.37 25.56
C ILE A 29 12.24 17.15 24.63
N VAL A 30 12.29 17.41 23.31
CA VAL A 30 12.41 16.35 22.29
C VAL A 30 13.73 15.59 22.47
N ALA A 31 14.84 16.32 22.71
CA ALA A 31 16.15 15.74 22.97
C ALA A 31 16.14 14.80 24.19
N ASP A 32 15.61 15.28 25.30
CA ASP A 32 15.54 14.54 26.57
C ASP A 32 14.69 13.27 26.43
N LYS A 33 13.56 13.35 25.73
CA LYS A 33 12.65 12.20 25.49
C LYS A 33 13.22 11.15 24.53
N LEU A 34 14.05 11.57 23.59
CA LEU A 34 14.72 10.66 22.64
C LEU A 34 16.11 10.20 23.08
N GLY A 35 16.62 10.73 24.20
CA GLY A 35 17.96 10.41 24.70
C GLY A 35 19.08 10.89 23.77
N VAL A 36 18.89 12.02 23.09
CA VAL A 36 19.86 12.57 22.14
C VAL A 36 20.39 13.93 22.60
N ASN A 37 21.51 14.36 22.01
CA ASN A 37 22.07 15.69 22.26
C ASN A 37 21.11 16.79 21.76
N LYS A 38 21.02 17.90 22.51
CA LYS A 38 20.16 19.05 22.19
C LYS A 38 20.46 19.67 20.83
N PHE A 39 21.73 19.74 20.43
CA PHE A 39 22.11 20.24 19.11
C PHE A 39 21.60 19.31 17.99
N SER A 40 21.77 18.00 18.15
CA SER A 40 21.26 17.00 17.21
C SER A 40 19.73 17.04 17.10
N ALA A 41 19.03 17.30 18.19
CA ALA A 41 17.57 17.44 18.17
C ALA A 41 17.16 18.71 17.41
N TYR A 42 17.82 19.82 17.67
CA TYR A 42 17.56 21.07 16.95
C TYR A 42 17.79 20.92 15.45
N ASP A 43 18.95 20.39 15.05
CA ASP A 43 19.28 20.19 13.63
C ASP A 43 18.26 19.27 12.94
N MET A 44 17.85 18.18 13.59
CA MET A 44 16.86 17.27 13.04
C MET A 44 15.48 17.92 12.90
N LEU A 45 15.07 18.74 13.86
CA LEU A 45 13.81 19.49 13.80
C LEU A 45 13.85 20.56 12.69
N LYS A 46 15.02 21.19 12.46
CA LYS A 46 15.22 22.08 11.31
C LYS A 46 15.12 21.35 9.97
N VAL A 47 15.69 20.17 9.85
CA VAL A 47 15.52 19.31 8.66
C VAL A 47 14.04 18.95 8.43
N LEU A 48 13.29 18.68 9.49
CA LEU A 48 11.84 18.42 9.38
C LEU A 48 11.06 19.68 8.97
N GLU A 49 11.50 20.85 9.42
CA GLU A 49 10.94 22.14 9.01
C GLU A 49 11.21 22.42 7.53
N GLU A 50 12.42 22.22 7.03
CA GLU A 50 12.77 22.33 5.60
C GLU A 50 11.92 21.40 4.73
N LYS A 51 11.57 20.23 5.24
CA LYS A 51 10.65 19.29 4.58
C LYS A 51 9.17 19.68 4.71
N GLY A 52 8.87 20.71 5.49
CA GLY A 52 7.53 21.25 5.69
C GLY A 52 6.62 20.40 6.58
N VAL A 53 7.18 19.44 7.35
CA VAL A 53 6.42 18.61 8.31
C VAL A 53 6.52 19.13 9.75
N ALA A 54 7.46 20.02 10.03
CA ALA A 54 7.49 20.81 11.25
C ALA A 54 7.49 22.29 10.90
N ALA A 55 7.18 23.14 11.86
CA ALA A 55 7.41 24.58 11.80
C ALA A 55 7.96 25.04 13.14
N SER A 56 8.69 26.15 13.15
CA SER A 56 9.23 26.74 14.37
C SER A 56 8.67 28.12 14.63
N ASP A 57 8.63 28.52 15.89
CA ASP A 57 8.27 29.87 16.34
C ASP A 57 9.19 30.30 17.48
N TYR A 58 9.23 31.61 17.73
CA TYR A 58 10.02 32.20 18.78
C TYR A 58 9.11 32.64 19.91
N VAL A 59 9.24 32.01 21.07
CA VAL A 59 8.47 32.35 22.27
C VAL A 59 9.38 33.13 23.22
N LEU A 60 8.92 34.30 23.64
CA LEU A 60 9.59 35.05 24.71
C LEU A 60 9.40 34.30 26.04
N SER A 61 10.48 33.96 26.70
CA SER A 61 10.43 33.37 28.04
C SER A 61 9.64 34.28 28.97
N GLY A 62 8.63 33.75 29.66
CA GLY A 62 7.72 34.51 30.53
C GLY A 62 8.42 35.30 31.64
N ALA A 63 7.69 36.11 32.35
CA ALA A 63 8.04 37.22 33.24
C ALA A 63 9.16 37.04 34.31
N GLN A 64 9.88 35.91 34.33
CA GLN A 64 11.03 35.66 35.25
C GLN A 64 12.37 35.47 34.52
N ALA A 65 12.43 35.54 33.18
CA ALA A 65 13.70 35.49 32.46
C ALA A 65 14.06 36.92 32.03
N GLY A 66 15.24 37.38 32.42
CA GLY A 66 15.76 38.70 32.10
C GLY A 66 15.76 39.01 30.60
N PRO A 67 15.91 40.27 30.16
CA PRO A 67 15.75 40.71 28.81
C PRO A 67 16.71 40.00 27.86
N GLY A 68 16.20 39.29 26.85
CA GLY A 68 16.97 38.99 25.64
C GLY A 68 17.11 37.52 25.19
N ARG A 69 16.36 36.53 25.67
CA ARG A 69 16.44 35.17 25.10
C ARG A 69 15.07 34.66 24.65
N SER A 70 14.77 34.80 23.39
CA SER A 70 13.68 34.05 22.75
C SER A 70 14.08 32.57 22.67
N GLN A 71 13.14 31.68 23.01
CA GLN A 71 13.32 30.24 22.87
C GLN A 71 12.67 29.79 21.57
N VAL A 72 13.40 28.95 20.83
CA VAL A 72 12.85 28.33 19.61
C VAL A 72 12.02 27.12 20.01
N VAL A 73 10.77 27.12 19.60
CA VAL A 73 9.83 26.02 19.81
C VAL A 73 9.37 25.49 18.47
N PHE A 74 9.04 24.19 18.43
CA PHE A 74 8.63 23.50 17.21
C PHE A 74 7.23 22.91 17.36
N TYR A 75 6.51 22.82 16.27
CA TYR A 75 5.21 22.19 16.20
C TYR A 75 5.00 21.46 14.87
N PRO A 76 4.23 20.35 14.84
CA PRO A 76 3.94 19.63 13.62
C PRO A 76 2.97 20.43 12.74
N THR A 77 3.16 20.39 11.42
CA THR A 77 2.26 21.02 10.46
C THR A 77 1.09 20.09 10.10
N ASN A 78 0.07 20.61 9.41
CA ASN A 78 -1.01 19.79 8.85
C ASN A 78 -0.49 18.70 7.90
N LYS A 79 0.59 18.97 7.18
CA LYS A 79 1.27 18.01 6.31
C LYS A 79 1.89 16.86 7.11
N ALA A 80 2.38 17.12 8.32
CA ALA A 80 2.83 16.07 9.24
C ALA A 80 1.69 15.15 9.66
N ALA A 81 0.54 15.71 10.00
CA ALA A 81 -0.62 14.93 10.41
C ALA A 81 -1.09 14.00 9.28
N GLN A 82 -1.15 14.48 8.05
CA GLN A 82 -1.49 13.69 6.87
C GLN A 82 -0.46 12.57 6.64
N PHE A 83 0.83 12.90 6.71
CA PHE A 83 1.92 11.92 6.53
C PHE A 83 1.90 10.82 7.60
N LEU A 84 1.72 11.16 8.87
CA LEU A 84 1.63 10.19 9.97
C LEU A 84 0.36 9.31 9.87
N THR A 85 -0.75 9.86 9.40
CA THR A 85 -1.95 9.08 9.14
C THR A 85 -1.70 8.06 8.02
N GLN A 86 -1.09 8.47 6.92
CA GLN A 86 -0.71 7.57 5.84
C GLN A 86 0.23 6.46 6.31
N LEU A 87 1.27 6.78 7.09
CA LEU A 87 2.20 5.78 7.65
C LEU A 87 1.50 4.79 8.59
N ARG A 88 0.61 5.27 9.45
CA ARG A 88 -0.17 4.39 10.34
C ARG A 88 -1.08 3.46 9.57
N ASP A 89 -1.71 3.97 8.53
CA ASP A 89 -2.54 3.17 7.65
C ASP A 89 -1.67 2.12 6.91
N GLU A 90 -0.53 2.50 6.36
CA GLU A 90 0.43 1.57 5.74
C GLU A 90 0.92 0.49 6.73
N MET A 91 1.21 0.84 7.99
CA MET A 91 1.63 -0.12 9.03
C MET A 91 0.48 -1.05 9.46
N ARG A 92 -0.74 -0.55 9.59
CA ARG A 92 -1.94 -1.38 9.84
C ARG A 92 -2.19 -2.32 8.67
N TYR A 93 -2.07 -1.83 7.42
CA TYR A 93 -2.24 -2.64 6.22
C TYR A 93 -1.11 -3.67 6.05
N SER A 94 0.10 -3.39 6.50
CA SER A 94 1.21 -4.36 6.45
C SER A 94 1.01 -5.53 7.41
N SER A 95 0.48 -5.31 8.62
CA SER A 95 0.17 -6.39 9.56
C SER A 95 -1.06 -7.20 9.13
N ASP A 96 -2.03 -6.58 8.48
CA ASP A 96 -3.21 -7.26 7.93
C ASP A 96 -2.93 -7.94 6.58
N TRP A 97 -1.93 -7.48 5.81
CA TRP A 97 -1.65 -8.01 4.48
C TRP A 97 -1.31 -9.50 4.48
N SER A 98 -0.47 -9.98 5.39
CA SER A 98 -0.12 -11.40 5.47
C SER A 98 -1.37 -12.26 5.67
N ARG A 99 -2.26 -11.86 6.56
CA ARG A 99 -3.51 -12.56 6.85
C ARG A 99 -4.49 -12.51 5.68
N VAL A 100 -4.59 -11.36 5.01
CA VAL A 100 -5.41 -11.20 3.80
C VAL A 100 -4.87 -12.06 2.67
N LYS A 101 -3.56 -12.03 2.42
CA LYS A 101 -2.87 -12.83 1.42
C LYS A 101 -3.14 -14.32 1.61
N GLU A 102 -2.92 -14.86 2.82
CA GLU A 102 -3.17 -16.26 3.14
C GLU A 102 -4.62 -16.67 2.86
N ARG A 103 -5.57 -15.85 3.27
CA ARG A 103 -6.99 -16.11 3.03
C ARG A 103 -7.34 -16.17 1.54
N ILE A 104 -6.77 -15.24 0.74
CA ILE A 104 -7.04 -15.21 -0.71
C ILE A 104 -6.41 -16.42 -1.39
N LEU A 105 -5.16 -16.78 -1.04
CA LEU A 105 -4.49 -17.96 -1.59
C LEU A 105 -5.21 -19.25 -1.23
N HIS A 106 -5.71 -19.39 -0.01
CA HIS A 106 -6.50 -20.54 0.41
C HIS A 106 -7.80 -20.67 -0.43
N ARG A 107 -8.55 -19.59 -0.60
CA ARG A 107 -9.75 -19.59 -1.46
C ARG A 107 -9.42 -19.89 -2.92
N LEU A 108 -8.28 -19.46 -3.42
CA LEU A 108 -7.84 -19.76 -4.78
C LEU A 108 -7.54 -21.25 -4.94
N GLU A 109 -6.97 -21.90 -3.93
CA GLU A 109 -6.71 -23.33 -3.91
C GLU A 109 -8.02 -24.15 -3.88
N GLU A 110 -8.99 -23.73 -3.08
CA GLU A 110 -10.34 -24.33 -3.06
C GLU A 110 -11.06 -24.14 -4.40
N ALA A 111 -11.00 -22.94 -4.98
CA ALA A 111 -11.61 -22.62 -6.26
C ALA A 111 -11.05 -23.47 -7.42
N ARG A 112 -9.75 -23.81 -7.37
CA ARG A 112 -9.12 -24.70 -8.36
C ARG A 112 -9.69 -26.12 -8.36
N GLN A 113 -10.19 -26.60 -7.21
CA GLN A 113 -10.78 -27.93 -7.09
C GLN A 113 -12.26 -27.96 -7.53
N ALA A 114 -12.87 -26.79 -7.68
CA ALA A 114 -14.25 -26.62 -8.11
C ALA A 114 -14.37 -26.54 -9.64
N ASN A 115 -15.60 -26.40 -10.15
CA ASN A 115 -15.81 -26.08 -11.55
C ASN A 115 -15.26 -24.69 -11.87
N PRO A 116 -14.35 -24.52 -12.85
CA PRO A 116 -13.69 -23.24 -13.11
C PRO A 116 -14.65 -22.09 -13.42
N ALA A 117 -15.78 -22.37 -14.11
CA ALA A 117 -16.76 -21.34 -14.46
C ALA A 117 -17.54 -20.84 -13.22
N ASP A 118 -17.90 -21.76 -12.31
CA ASP A 118 -18.61 -21.43 -11.09
C ASP A 118 -17.67 -20.71 -10.10
N ALA A 119 -16.43 -21.17 -10.00
CA ALA A 119 -15.41 -20.55 -9.19
C ALA A 119 -15.13 -19.08 -9.64
N LEU A 120 -15.08 -18.84 -10.94
CA LEU A 120 -14.91 -17.49 -11.49
C LEU A 120 -16.12 -16.59 -11.18
N ARG A 121 -17.37 -17.11 -11.35
CA ARG A 121 -18.58 -16.34 -11.04
C ARG A 121 -18.65 -15.98 -9.56
N GLU A 122 -18.32 -16.94 -8.69
CA GLU A 122 -18.27 -16.71 -7.25
C GLU A 122 -17.20 -15.68 -6.88
N ALA A 123 -15.99 -15.82 -7.41
CA ALA A 123 -14.90 -14.89 -7.16
C ALA A 123 -15.23 -13.46 -7.59
N LEU A 124 -15.85 -13.28 -8.78
CA LEU A 124 -16.31 -11.97 -9.26
C LEU A 124 -17.43 -11.38 -8.40
N SER A 125 -18.35 -12.22 -7.91
CA SER A 125 -19.47 -11.76 -7.08
C SER A 125 -19.02 -11.37 -5.68
N ASN A 126 -17.93 -11.97 -5.20
CA ASN A 126 -17.36 -11.73 -3.88
C ASN A 126 -16.23 -10.70 -3.88
N LEU A 127 -15.96 -10.03 -5.02
CA LEU A 127 -14.99 -8.95 -5.06
C LEU A 127 -15.38 -7.87 -4.06
N PRO A 128 -14.50 -7.57 -3.10
CA PRO A 128 -14.85 -6.66 -2.02
C PRO A 128 -15.01 -5.24 -2.56
N ASP A 129 -16.06 -4.55 -2.13
CA ASP A 129 -16.17 -3.10 -2.30
C ASP A 129 -15.32 -2.39 -1.22
N THR A 130 -14.06 -2.81 -1.14
CA THR A 130 -13.12 -2.32 -0.15
C THR A 130 -12.52 -0.99 -0.58
N LYS A 131 -12.33 -0.11 0.41
CA LYS A 131 -11.56 1.13 0.24
C LYS A 131 -10.04 0.90 0.21
N ILE A 132 -9.59 -0.37 0.35
CA ILE A 132 -8.18 -0.74 0.37
C ILE A 132 -7.79 -1.27 -1.02
N PRO A 133 -7.09 -0.46 -1.84
CA PRO A 133 -6.73 -0.84 -3.20
C PRO A 133 -5.92 -2.13 -3.27
N LEU A 134 -4.99 -2.34 -2.33
CA LEU A 134 -4.13 -3.53 -2.28
C LEU A 134 -4.93 -4.83 -2.19
N ASN A 135 -5.93 -4.88 -1.30
CA ASN A 135 -6.75 -6.07 -1.10
C ASN A 135 -7.62 -6.35 -2.33
N TYR A 136 -8.26 -5.32 -2.89
CA TYR A 136 -9.03 -5.45 -4.11
C TYR A 136 -8.19 -5.97 -5.28
N CYS A 137 -6.98 -5.42 -5.46
CA CYS A 137 -6.10 -5.85 -6.55
C CYS A 137 -5.61 -7.30 -6.37
N ALA A 138 -5.39 -7.77 -5.14
CA ALA A 138 -5.04 -9.17 -4.89
C ALA A 138 -6.20 -10.13 -5.22
N GLU A 139 -7.43 -9.78 -4.82
CA GLU A 139 -8.63 -10.55 -5.20
C GLU A 139 -8.81 -10.55 -6.73
N MET A 140 -8.61 -9.40 -7.37
CA MET A 140 -8.72 -9.30 -8.83
C MET A 140 -7.65 -10.13 -9.55
N ILE A 141 -6.41 -10.22 -9.05
CA ILE A 141 -5.38 -11.12 -9.58
C ILE A 141 -5.88 -12.57 -9.56
N SER A 142 -6.51 -13.01 -8.47
CA SER A 142 -7.08 -14.36 -8.38
C SER A 142 -8.19 -14.59 -9.42
N VAL A 143 -9.08 -13.61 -9.60
CA VAL A 143 -10.13 -13.65 -10.65
C VAL A 143 -9.52 -13.78 -12.04
N LEU A 144 -8.49 -12.97 -12.35
CA LEU A 144 -7.83 -13.01 -13.66
C LEU A 144 -7.14 -14.36 -13.92
N LEU A 145 -6.52 -14.95 -12.90
CA LEU A 145 -5.89 -16.27 -13.00
C LEU A 145 -6.92 -17.38 -13.17
N LEU A 146 -8.03 -17.36 -12.44
CA LEU A 146 -9.14 -18.32 -12.58
C LEU A 146 -9.77 -18.23 -13.98
N ASN A 147 -9.88 -17.02 -14.51
CA ASN A 147 -10.38 -16.83 -15.87
C ASN A 147 -9.44 -17.44 -16.92
N LEU A 148 -8.11 -17.27 -16.78
CA LEU A 148 -7.13 -17.90 -17.68
C LEU A 148 -7.12 -19.42 -17.51
N GLU A 149 -7.27 -19.96 -16.32
CA GLU A 149 -7.38 -21.40 -16.10
C GLU A 149 -8.65 -22.00 -16.73
N ARG A 150 -9.80 -21.32 -16.55
CA ARG A 150 -11.08 -21.70 -17.19
C ARG A 150 -10.95 -21.84 -18.71
N LEU A 151 -10.21 -20.95 -19.31
CA LEU A 151 -9.96 -20.94 -20.75
C LEU A 151 -8.89 -21.96 -21.18
N ARG A 152 -8.39 -22.77 -20.24
CA ARG A 152 -7.31 -23.78 -20.45
C ARG A 152 -6.08 -23.21 -21.18
N SER A 153 -5.77 -21.97 -20.90
CA SER A 153 -4.71 -21.23 -21.56
C SER A 153 -3.34 -21.49 -20.92
N HIS A 154 -2.95 -22.76 -20.77
CA HIS A 154 -1.65 -23.13 -20.19
C HIS A 154 -0.46 -22.46 -20.87
N ASN A 155 -0.53 -22.27 -22.18
CA ASN A 155 0.52 -21.57 -22.94
C ASN A 155 0.66 -20.11 -22.54
N LEU A 156 -0.41 -19.46 -22.09
CA LEU A 156 -0.37 -18.07 -21.63
C LEU A 156 0.16 -17.93 -20.22
N LEU A 157 -0.17 -18.85 -19.34
CA LEU A 157 0.41 -18.89 -17.99
C LEU A 157 1.91 -19.15 -18.11
N SER A 158 2.36 -20.02 -19.02
CA SER A 158 3.78 -20.19 -19.36
C SER A 158 4.41 -18.92 -19.90
N ALA A 159 3.72 -18.21 -20.80
CA ALA A 159 4.19 -16.95 -21.35
C ALA A 159 4.30 -15.86 -20.30
N LEU A 160 3.35 -15.76 -19.38
CA LEU A 160 3.43 -14.83 -18.23
C LEU A 160 4.63 -15.11 -17.33
N ASN A 161 4.91 -16.40 -17.06
CA ASN A 161 6.13 -16.81 -16.35
C ASN A 161 7.40 -16.46 -17.12
N GLY A 162 7.42 -16.71 -18.43
CA GLY A 162 8.58 -16.46 -19.31
C GLY A 162 8.87 -14.98 -19.52
N LEU A 163 7.85 -14.12 -19.46
CA LEU A 163 8.01 -12.66 -19.62
C LEU A 163 8.69 -12.01 -18.40
N ASN A 164 8.97 -12.77 -17.34
CA ASN A 164 9.55 -12.25 -16.09
C ASN A 164 8.85 -10.94 -15.64
N ALA A 165 7.52 -10.92 -15.84
CA ALA A 165 6.66 -9.75 -15.80
C ALA A 165 6.50 -9.27 -14.35
N LYS A 166 7.55 -8.63 -13.83
CA LYS A 166 7.57 -8.05 -12.49
C LYS A 166 6.97 -6.65 -12.50
N GLY A 167 6.41 -6.28 -11.38
CA GLY A 167 5.90 -4.93 -11.17
C GLY A 167 4.62 -4.64 -11.94
N GLN A 168 4.37 -3.36 -12.16
CA GLN A 168 3.14 -2.85 -12.75
C GLN A 168 2.89 -3.38 -14.18
N VAL A 169 3.96 -3.53 -14.97
CA VAL A 169 3.86 -4.04 -16.35
C VAL A 169 3.35 -5.48 -16.37
N GLY A 170 3.85 -6.34 -15.47
CA GLY A 170 3.42 -7.72 -15.38
C GLY A 170 1.97 -7.89 -14.94
N LEU A 171 1.57 -7.11 -13.96
CA LEU A 171 0.18 -7.09 -13.49
C LEU A 171 -0.77 -6.55 -14.57
N GLY A 172 -0.35 -5.54 -15.33
CA GLY A 172 -1.09 -5.02 -16.47
C GLY A 172 -1.21 -6.02 -17.62
N ALA A 173 -0.14 -6.78 -17.92
CA ALA A 173 -0.14 -7.82 -18.91
C ALA A 173 -1.10 -8.98 -18.55
N LEU A 174 -1.12 -9.42 -17.29
CA LEU A 174 -2.08 -10.40 -16.80
C LEU A 174 -3.52 -9.95 -17.07
N ALA A 175 -3.84 -8.70 -16.74
CA ALA A 175 -5.16 -8.12 -16.93
C ALA A 175 -5.56 -8.07 -18.41
N GLY A 176 -4.65 -7.59 -19.27
CA GLY A 176 -4.87 -7.51 -20.70
C GLY A 176 -5.07 -8.87 -21.35
N LEU A 177 -4.24 -9.85 -21.01
CA LEU A 177 -4.35 -11.22 -21.55
C LEU A 177 -5.65 -11.89 -21.11
N SER A 178 -5.99 -11.83 -19.83
CA SER A 178 -7.22 -12.42 -19.30
C SER A 178 -8.47 -11.84 -19.98
N LEU A 179 -8.53 -10.52 -20.17
CA LEU A 179 -9.65 -9.87 -20.84
C LEU A 179 -9.70 -10.19 -22.35
N ALA A 180 -8.56 -10.15 -23.06
CA ALA A 180 -8.48 -10.45 -24.49
C ALA A 180 -9.03 -11.85 -24.79
N PHE A 181 -8.69 -12.83 -23.95
CA PHE A 181 -9.19 -14.21 -24.12
C PHE A 181 -10.69 -14.35 -23.86
N SER A 182 -11.24 -13.63 -22.88
CA SER A 182 -12.69 -13.63 -22.66
C SER A 182 -13.45 -13.02 -23.85
N LEU A 183 -12.88 -11.98 -24.46
CA LEU A 183 -13.51 -11.34 -25.64
C LEU A 183 -13.44 -12.20 -26.92
N THR A 184 -12.49 -13.11 -27.01
CA THR A 184 -12.34 -14.01 -28.19
C THR A 184 -13.07 -15.33 -28.04
N ASN A 185 -13.61 -15.64 -26.87
CA ASN A 185 -14.31 -16.88 -26.61
C ASN A 185 -15.82 -16.69 -26.79
N GLU A 186 -16.35 -17.11 -27.96
CA GLU A 186 -17.77 -16.98 -28.32
C GLU A 186 -18.74 -17.76 -27.39
N ALA A 187 -18.22 -18.70 -26.60
CA ALA A 187 -19.01 -19.47 -25.63
C ALA A 187 -19.20 -18.75 -24.28
N ASP A 188 -18.65 -17.55 -24.12
CA ASP A 188 -18.74 -16.82 -22.86
C ASP A 188 -20.08 -16.12 -22.68
N ASP A 189 -20.57 -16.18 -21.43
CA ASP A 189 -21.69 -15.38 -20.97
C ASP A 189 -21.29 -13.89 -21.05
N THR A 190 -21.97 -13.13 -21.89
CA THR A 190 -21.73 -11.69 -22.11
C THR A 190 -21.76 -10.92 -20.78
N SER A 191 -22.65 -11.29 -19.86
CA SER A 191 -22.72 -10.70 -18.52
C SER A 191 -21.46 -10.92 -17.68
N LEU A 192 -20.81 -12.08 -17.83
CA LEU A 192 -19.54 -12.38 -17.14
C LEU A 192 -18.39 -11.54 -17.71
N THR A 193 -18.34 -11.44 -19.04
CA THR A 193 -17.33 -10.64 -19.75
C THR A 193 -17.46 -9.15 -19.43
N ASP A 194 -18.67 -8.60 -19.38
CA ASP A 194 -18.93 -7.20 -19.01
C ASP A 194 -18.49 -6.89 -17.57
N LYS A 195 -18.78 -7.78 -16.63
CA LYS A 195 -18.31 -7.65 -15.26
C LYS A 195 -16.79 -7.70 -15.17
N LEU A 196 -16.18 -8.67 -15.85
CA LEU A 196 -14.72 -8.80 -15.89
C LEU A 196 -14.08 -7.55 -16.48
N MET A 197 -14.64 -6.98 -17.54
CA MET A 197 -14.17 -5.76 -18.19
C MET A 197 -14.22 -4.57 -17.21
N THR A 198 -15.35 -4.38 -16.53
CA THR A 198 -15.53 -3.31 -15.54
C THR A 198 -14.52 -3.39 -14.40
N HIS A 199 -14.34 -4.59 -13.85
CA HIS A 199 -13.39 -4.80 -12.75
C HIS A 199 -11.93 -4.71 -13.22
N THR A 200 -11.62 -5.16 -14.45
CA THR A 200 -10.28 -5.01 -15.04
C THR A 200 -9.91 -3.54 -15.20
N GLN A 201 -10.83 -2.70 -15.63
CA GLN A 201 -10.62 -1.27 -15.77
C GLN A 201 -10.36 -0.59 -14.42
N ARG A 202 -11.14 -0.95 -13.39
CA ARG A 202 -10.92 -0.49 -12.00
C ARG A 202 -9.55 -0.95 -11.48
N PHE A 203 -9.16 -2.20 -11.74
CA PHE A 203 -7.88 -2.76 -11.36
C PHE A 203 -6.70 -1.98 -11.97
N GLN A 204 -6.75 -1.69 -13.27
CA GLN A 204 -5.71 -0.91 -13.95
C GLN A 204 -5.59 0.51 -13.40
N ASN A 205 -6.72 1.18 -13.14
CA ASN A 205 -6.71 2.51 -12.54
C ASN A 205 -6.07 2.51 -11.14
N GLN A 206 -6.41 1.52 -10.32
CA GLN A 206 -5.81 1.40 -8.98
C GLN A 206 -4.31 1.08 -9.04
N LEU A 207 -3.88 0.22 -9.97
CA LEU A 207 -2.46 -0.07 -10.17
C LEU A 207 -1.65 1.19 -10.55
N ALA A 208 -2.23 2.07 -11.37
CA ALA A 208 -1.57 3.29 -11.81
C ALA A 208 -1.29 4.27 -10.66
N GLU A 209 -2.11 4.23 -9.61
CA GLU A 209 -2.01 5.11 -8.44
C GLU A 209 -1.26 4.47 -7.25
N MET A 210 -0.87 3.18 -7.37
CA MET A 210 -0.21 2.46 -6.29
C MET A 210 1.25 2.85 -6.09
N SER A 211 1.71 2.76 -4.83
CA SER A 211 3.13 2.87 -4.49
C SER A 211 3.92 1.65 -4.98
N ASP A 212 5.23 1.84 -5.24
CA ASP A 212 6.15 0.76 -5.64
C ASP A 212 6.15 -0.41 -4.64
N GLU A 213 5.99 -0.12 -3.34
CA GLU A 213 5.91 -1.14 -2.29
C GLU A 213 4.65 -2.02 -2.45
N SER A 214 3.50 -1.40 -2.70
CA SER A 214 2.23 -2.12 -2.92
C SER A 214 2.28 -2.96 -4.20
N VAL A 215 2.84 -2.43 -5.27
CA VAL A 215 3.07 -3.15 -6.53
C VAL A 215 4.00 -4.34 -6.32
N SER A 216 5.06 -4.20 -5.51
CA SER A 216 5.96 -5.30 -5.15
C SER A 216 5.25 -6.40 -4.37
N LYS A 217 4.38 -6.03 -3.41
CA LYS A 217 3.53 -6.99 -2.66
C LYS A 217 2.59 -7.77 -3.59
N LEU A 218 1.95 -7.09 -4.54
CA LEU A 218 1.06 -7.73 -5.53
C LEU A 218 1.85 -8.63 -6.49
N SER A 219 3.05 -8.25 -6.90
CA SER A 219 3.91 -9.08 -7.75
C SER A 219 4.36 -10.37 -7.02
N SER A 220 4.68 -10.27 -5.74
CA SER A 220 4.95 -11.45 -4.90
C SER A 220 3.72 -12.33 -4.76
N PHE A 221 2.55 -11.71 -4.54
CA PHE A 221 1.28 -12.42 -4.45
C PHE A 221 0.95 -13.15 -5.77
N LEU A 222 1.15 -12.50 -6.93
CA LEU A 222 0.94 -13.12 -8.24
C LEU A 222 1.79 -14.38 -8.40
N ASN A 223 3.07 -14.35 -8.01
CA ASN A 223 3.94 -15.53 -8.08
C ASN A 223 3.43 -16.67 -7.21
N ASP A 224 2.98 -16.38 -5.99
CA ASP A 224 2.43 -17.41 -5.10
C ASP A 224 1.12 -17.98 -5.65
N ALA A 225 0.24 -17.12 -6.18
CA ALA A 225 -1.02 -17.52 -6.80
C ALA A 225 -0.80 -18.37 -8.07
N MET A 226 0.20 -18.03 -8.89
CA MET A 226 0.57 -18.81 -10.08
C MET A 226 1.09 -20.20 -9.70
N ASN A 227 1.82 -20.34 -8.60
CA ASN A 227 2.28 -21.65 -8.11
C ASN A 227 1.09 -22.55 -7.70
N ILE A 228 -0.03 -21.97 -7.27
CA ILE A 228 -1.26 -22.70 -6.97
C ILE A 228 -1.97 -23.11 -8.25
N ILE A 229 -2.17 -22.19 -9.18
CA ILE A 229 -2.97 -22.43 -10.41
C ILE A 229 -2.22 -23.33 -11.40
N ALA A 230 -0.92 -23.15 -11.56
CA ALA A 230 -0.10 -23.85 -12.55
C ALA A 230 1.15 -24.51 -11.94
N PRO A 231 1.02 -25.49 -11.06
CA PRO A 231 2.15 -26.14 -10.39
C PRO A 231 3.10 -26.88 -11.35
N SER A 232 2.63 -27.20 -12.56
CA SER A 232 3.39 -27.95 -13.58
C SER A 232 4.31 -27.09 -14.45
N LEU A 233 4.37 -25.75 -14.21
CA LEU A 233 5.17 -24.82 -15.01
C LEU A 233 6.56 -24.53 -14.38
N ARG A 234 7.04 -25.42 -13.51
CA ARG A 234 8.39 -25.42 -12.97
C ARG A 234 9.39 -26.11 -13.87
#